data_5256bbfefd9e744fa49a244f33fd3f67
#
_entry.id   5256bbfefd9e744fa49a244f33fd3f67
#
_cell.length_a   1.000
_cell.length_b   1.000
_cell.length_c   1.000
_cell.angle_alpha   90.00
_cell.angle_beta   90.00
_cell.angle_gamma   90.00
#
_symmetry.space_group_name_H-M   'P 1'
#
loop_
_entity.id
_entity.type
_entity.pdbx_description
1 polymer ?
#
loop_
_entity_poly.entity_id
_entity_poly.type
_entity_poly.pdbx_seq_one_letter_code
_entity_poly.pdbx_strand_id
1 'polypeptide(L)'
;MEKQEQIITTYQQIIQKTELELQNARKRIYYISLLRLILFVGAVANAIIFWSDGWLCLSAFAILPFILFIWLVKRHNFWFYRKDFLKKKIEINEQELRAMQYDFSDFDDGKEFVNPSHLYTLDLDVFGEHSLFQYINRTATPIGKQHLASWFNAHLENKEAIEHRQEAIHELSTDLEYRQQIRLLGLLYKGKPADTTEIKEWANSPSYYRKRTLLRIPPTAVTIINFLCIGLAILGIISASIAGGVFVGFVLFSTIFSKGITKLQTTYGEKLQILSTYADQILLTEQKEMQSHILQKLKTELTSQNQTASQAVRQLSKLMNALDQRSNLLISTILNGLIFWELRQVIRIEKWKEIHASDLPRWIETIGEIDAYCSLATFAYNHPDYIYPTIAAQSFHLQAEALGHPLMDRNKCVRNGIDIERRPFFIIITGANMAGKSTYLRTVGVNYLLACIGAPVWAKRMEIYPARLVTSLRTSDSLADNESYFFAELKRLKLIIDKLEAGEELFIILDEILKGTNSMDKQKGSFALIKQFMHMNTNGIIATHDLLLGTLVDSFPQNIRNYCFEADITNNELTFSYQMRNGVAQNMNACFLMKKMGIAVIND
;
A
#
# COMPACT_ATOMS: atom_id res chain seq x y z
N MET A 1 21.70 -10.41 -14.98
CA MET A 1 22.49 -10.71 -13.76
C MET A 1 23.27 -9.47 -13.31
N GLU A 2 24.11 -8.85 -14.14
CA GLU A 2 24.92 -7.68 -13.76
C GLU A 2 24.13 -6.49 -13.17
N LYS A 3 23.01 -6.10 -13.81
CA LYS A 3 22.14 -5.03 -13.27
C LYS A 3 21.50 -5.37 -11.92
N GLN A 4 21.17 -6.63 -11.69
CA GLN A 4 20.59 -7.07 -10.41
C GLN A 4 21.64 -7.08 -9.29
N GLU A 5 22.87 -7.48 -9.59
CA GLU A 5 24.01 -7.40 -8.65
C GLU A 5 24.33 -5.96 -8.27
N GLN A 6 24.22 -5.03 -9.22
CA GLN A 6 24.37 -3.60 -8.95
C GLN A 6 23.31 -3.08 -7.97
N ILE A 7 22.06 -3.53 -8.10
CA ILE A 7 20.96 -3.14 -7.17
C ILE A 7 21.24 -3.71 -5.76
N ILE A 8 21.63 -4.98 -5.68
CA ILE A 8 22.01 -5.61 -4.40
C ILE A 8 23.16 -4.83 -3.74
N THR A 9 24.19 -4.51 -4.50
CA THR A 9 25.33 -3.70 -4.02
C THR A 9 24.88 -2.32 -3.53
N THR A 10 23.95 -1.68 -4.24
CA THR A 10 23.38 -0.38 -3.86
C THR A 10 22.68 -0.46 -2.50
N TYR A 11 21.80 -1.46 -2.29
CA TYR A 11 21.14 -1.65 -1.01
C TYR A 11 22.13 -1.94 0.13
N GLN A 12 23.15 -2.78 -0.10
CA GLN A 12 24.20 -3.07 0.88
C GLN A 12 24.99 -1.81 1.26
N GLN A 13 25.35 -0.97 0.29
CA GLN A 13 26.05 0.29 0.55
C GLN A 13 25.20 1.26 1.37
N ILE A 14 23.88 1.33 1.08
CA ILE A 14 22.95 2.15 1.87
C ILE A 14 22.89 1.65 3.31
N ILE A 15 22.81 0.34 3.53
CA ILE A 15 22.81 -0.26 4.87
C ILE A 15 24.09 0.10 5.62
N GLN A 16 25.26 -0.17 5.06
CA GLN A 16 26.55 0.11 5.68
C GLN A 16 26.72 1.59 6.07
N LYS A 17 26.39 2.49 5.14
CA LYS A 17 26.43 3.94 5.40
C LYS A 17 25.48 4.33 6.53
N THR A 18 24.25 3.78 6.51
CA THR A 18 23.22 4.11 7.49
C THR A 18 23.56 3.56 8.87
N GLU A 19 24.22 2.39 8.97
CA GLU A 19 24.72 1.83 10.24
C GLU A 19 25.76 2.72 10.90
N LEU A 20 26.71 3.28 10.13
CA LEU A 20 27.68 4.24 10.64
C LEU A 20 27.00 5.51 11.18
N GLU A 21 26.01 6.02 10.45
CA GLU A 21 25.21 7.16 10.92
C GLU A 21 24.43 6.82 12.20
N LEU A 22 23.89 5.60 12.31
CA LEU A 22 23.17 5.12 13.48
C LEU A 22 24.07 5.01 14.71
N GLN A 23 25.29 4.50 14.55
CA GLN A 23 26.28 4.47 15.62
C GLN A 23 26.61 5.86 16.13
N ASN A 24 26.80 6.83 15.22
CA ASN A 24 27.05 8.22 15.58
C ASN A 24 25.84 8.85 16.30
N ALA A 25 24.63 8.57 15.84
CA ALA A 25 23.42 9.04 16.50
C ALA A 25 23.29 8.48 17.93
N ARG A 26 23.60 7.18 18.15
CA ARG A 26 23.61 6.56 19.48
C ARG A 26 24.62 7.20 20.42
N LYS A 27 25.84 7.48 19.94
CA LYS A 27 26.87 8.20 20.72
C LYS A 27 26.39 9.59 21.14
N ARG A 28 25.80 10.35 20.21
CA ARG A 28 25.24 11.69 20.51
C ARG A 28 24.12 11.64 21.54
N ILE A 29 23.21 10.67 21.44
CA ILE A 29 22.14 10.46 22.42
C ILE A 29 22.74 10.19 23.81
N TYR A 30 23.74 9.35 23.89
CA TYR A 30 24.42 9.03 25.15
C TYR A 30 25.03 10.29 25.80
N TYR A 31 25.79 11.08 25.04
CA TYR A 31 26.41 12.32 25.57
C TYR A 31 25.37 13.36 25.98
N ILE A 32 24.29 13.53 25.21
CA ILE A 32 23.20 14.45 25.57
C ILE A 32 22.51 13.98 26.86
N SER A 33 22.28 12.67 27.02
CA SER A 33 21.68 12.09 28.21
C SER A 33 22.56 12.31 29.47
N LEU A 34 23.87 12.09 29.33
CA LEU A 34 24.84 12.35 30.41
C LEU A 34 24.87 13.83 30.80
N LEU A 35 24.91 14.74 29.80
CA LEU A 35 24.89 16.18 30.04
C LEU A 35 23.60 16.65 30.73
N ARG A 36 22.44 16.08 30.35
CA ARG A 36 21.17 16.35 31.03
C ARG A 36 21.19 15.91 32.50
N LEU A 37 21.78 14.74 32.79
CA LEU A 37 21.92 14.24 34.16
C LEU A 37 22.81 15.18 34.98
N ILE A 38 23.96 15.57 34.44
CA ILE A 38 24.90 16.51 35.10
C ILE A 38 24.22 17.86 35.39
N LEU A 39 23.50 18.40 34.41
CA LEU A 39 22.76 19.66 34.60
C LEU A 39 21.65 19.54 35.64
N PHE A 40 20.93 18.42 35.67
CA PHE A 40 19.89 18.21 36.67
C PHE A 40 20.46 18.13 38.08
N VAL A 41 21.50 17.30 38.27
CA VAL A 41 22.19 17.17 39.55
C VAL A 41 22.81 18.50 39.98
N GLY A 42 23.43 19.24 39.05
CA GLY A 42 23.98 20.55 39.30
C GLY A 42 22.92 21.58 39.69
N ALA A 43 21.76 21.58 39.04
CA ALA A 43 20.66 22.47 39.40
C ALA A 43 20.10 22.18 40.79
N VAL A 44 19.96 20.89 41.16
CA VAL A 44 19.53 20.48 42.52
C VAL A 44 20.59 20.90 43.56
N ALA A 45 21.89 20.64 43.31
CA ALA A 45 22.95 21.03 44.20
C ALA A 45 23.02 22.57 44.42
N ASN A 46 22.90 23.35 43.31
CA ASN A 46 22.84 24.78 43.40
C ASN A 46 21.62 25.28 44.20
N ALA A 47 20.45 24.68 44.01
CA ALA A 47 19.26 25.00 44.78
C ALA A 47 19.44 24.77 46.29
N ILE A 48 20.18 23.71 46.67
CA ILE A 48 20.47 23.38 48.08
C ILE A 48 21.52 24.38 48.66
N ILE A 49 22.59 24.68 47.93
CA ILE A 49 23.71 25.53 48.39
C ILE A 49 23.24 26.98 48.54
N PHE A 50 22.51 27.54 47.57
CA PHE A 50 22.13 28.95 47.55
C PHE A 50 20.71 29.21 48.13
N TRP A 51 20.15 28.23 48.87
CA TRP A 51 18.82 28.36 49.48
C TRP A 51 18.72 29.54 50.45
N SER A 52 19.85 29.87 51.15
CA SER A 52 19.94 30.98 52.13
C SER A 52 20.32 32.34 51.55
N ASP A 53 20.84 32.39 50.29
CA ASP A 53 21.49 33.60 49.74
C ASP A 53 20.54 34.57 48.98
N GLY A 54 19.23 34.38 49.16
CA GLY A 54 18.21 35.23 48.60
C GLY A 54 17.69 34.82 47.21
N TRP A 55 16.47 35.24 46.93
CA TRP A 55 15.71 34.80 45.75
C TRP A 55 16.32 35.20 44.40
N LEU A 56 17.09 36.33 44.35
CA LEU A 56 17.75 36.80 43.12
C LEU A 56 18.88 35.85 42.68
N CYS A 57 19.73 35.41 43.61
CA CYS A 57 20.77 34.44 43.34
C CYS A 57 20.20 33.10 42.95
N LEU A 58 19.20 32.63 43.70
CA LEU A 58 18.50 31.35 43.40
C LEU A 58 17.87 31.37 42.01
N SER A 59 17.21 32.47 41.59
CA SER A 59 16.57 32.57 40.28
C SER A 59 17.58 32.62 39.14
N ALA A 60 18.69 33.39 39.28
CA ALA A 60 19.74 33.47 38.25
C ALA A 60 20.41 32.09 38.00
N PHE A 61 20.77 31.38 39.09
CA PHE A 61 21.41 30.06 39.01
C PHE A 61 20.43 28.90 38.66
N ALA A 62 19.12 29.09 38.77
CA ALA A 62 18.12 28.09 38.36
C ALA A 62 17.62 28.30 36.92
N ILE A 63 17.43 29.55 36.47
CA ILE A 63 16.84 29.85 35.15
C ILE A 63 17.75 29.40 34.00
N LEU A 64 19.05 29.70 34.05
CA LEU A 64 19.97 29.36 32.98
C LEU A 64 20.12 27.84 32.77
N PRO A 65 20.38 27.01 33.82
CA PRO A 65 20.38 25.57 33.68
C PRO A 65 19.05 25.01 33.22
N PHE A 66 17.93 25.59 33.63
CA PHE A 66 16.59 25.16 33.20
C PHE A 66 16.36 25.41 31.71
N ILE A 67 16.73 26.55 31.17
CA ILE A 67 16.66 26.87 29.74
C ILE A 67 17.54 25.90 28.97
N LEU A 68 18.76 25.66 29.42
CA LEU A 68 19.71 24.74 28.79
C LEU A 68 19.15 23.28 28.84
N PHE A 69 18.54 22.89 29.96
CA PHE A 69 17.91 21.56 30.09
C PHE A 69 16.77 21.40 29.08
N ILE A 70 15.86 22.41 28.93
CA ILE A 70 14.78 22.37 27.92
C ILE A 70 15.37 22.27 26.50
N TRP A 71 16.42 23.00 26.18
CA TRP A 71 17.11 22.92 24.89
C TRP A 71 17.69 21.52 24.65
N LEU A 72 18.31 20.92 25.65
CA LEU A 72 18.85 19.55 25.58
C LEU A 72 17.72 18.51 25.44
N VAL A 73 16.57 18.70 26.07
CA VAL A 73 15.41 17.80 25.87
C VAL A 73 14.96 17.84 24.40
N LYS A 74 14.83 19.04 23.81
CA LYS A 74 14.48 19.17 22.38
C LYS A 74 15.53 18.50 21.48
N ARG A 75 16.82 18.70 21.80
CA ARG A 75 17.94 18.11 21.04
C ARG A 75 17.97 16.57 21.18
N HIS A 76 17.69 16.05 22.37
CA HIS A 76 17.58 14.64 22.64
C HIS A 76 16.45 14.00 21.82
N ASN A 77 15.24 14.60 21.82
CA ASN A 77 14.11 14.10 21.05
C ASN A 77 14.39 14.09 19.54
N PHE A 78 15.09 15.11 19.03
CA PHE A 78 15.54 15.14 17.64
C PHE A 78 16.46 13.96 17.29
N TRP A 79 17.44 13.62 18.16
CA TRP A 79 18.34 12.50 17.92
C TRP A 79 17.66 11.14 18.09
N PHE A 80 16.66 11.04 18.97
CA PHE A 80 15.83 9.84 19.06
C PHE A 80 15.02 9.60 17.79
N TYR A 81 14.37 10.64 17.27
CA TYR A 81 13.68 10.56 15.98
C TYR A 81 14.65 10.17 14.85
N ARG A 82 15.84 10.80 14.80
CA ARG A 82 16.86 10.44 13.80
C ARG A 82 17.34 9.00 13.93
N LYS A 83 17.52 8.51 15.14
CA LYS A 83 17.85 7.10 15.40
C LYS A 83 16.78 6.15 14.89
N ASP A 84 15.50 6.43 15.17
CA ASP A 84 14.38 5.59 14.72
C ASP A 84 14.26 5.62 13.19
N PHE A 85 14.46 6.79 12.57
CA PHE A 85 14.54 6.95 11.12
C PHE A 85 15.65 6.09 10.49
N LEU A 86 16.86 6.14 11.05
CA LEU A 86 17.99 5.37 10.54
C LEU A 86 17.79 3.85 10.71
N LYS A 87 17.23 3.43 11.84
CA LYS A 87 16.86 2.01 12.04
C LYS A 87 15.87 1.52 11.01
N LYS A 88 14.81 2.31 10.76
CA LYS A 88 13.80 1.94 9.78
C LYS A 88 14.34 1.95 8.35
N LYS A 89 15.32 2.85 8.06
CA LYS A 89 16.02 2.87 6.77
C LYS A 89 16.85 1.60 6.54
N ILE A 90 17.52 1.08 7.57
CA ILE A 90 18.22 -0.21 7.49
C ILE A 90 17.20 -1.33 7.23
N GLU A 91 16.15 -1.40 8.04
CA GLU A 91 15.13 -2.45 7.96
C GLU A 91 14.49 -2.55 6.58
N ILE A 92 14.09 -1.44 5.95
CA ILE A 92 13.49 -1.49 4.61
C ILE A 92 14.47 -1.97 3.53
N ASN A 93 15.77 -1.64 3.65
CA ASN A 93 16.77 -2.11 2.69
C ASN A 93 17.11 -3.60 2.90
N GLU A 94 17.12 -4.08 4.14
CA GLU A 94 17.26 -5.52 4.44
C GLU A 94 16.06 -6.33 3.93
N GLN A 95 14.84 -5.80 4.09
CA GLN A 95 13.63 -6.40 3.52
C GLN A 95 13.71 -6.53 1.99
N GLU A 96 14.19 -5.49 1.28
CA GLU A 96 14.36 -5.57 -0.17
C GLU A 96 15.40 -6.62 -0.57
N LEU A 97 16.52 -6.72 0.14
CA LEU A 97 17.53 -7.76 -0.12
C LEU A 97 16.96 -9.17 0.06
N ARG A 98 16.13 -9.41 1.10
CA ARG A 98 15.45 -10.69 1.29
C ARG A 98 14.42 -10.96 0.18
N ALA A 99 13.63 -9.95 -0.17
CA ALA A 99 12.63 -10.08 -1.24
C ALA A 99 13.25 -10.42 -2.60
N MET A 100 14.45 -9.91 -2.89
CA MET A 100 15.20 -10.28 -4.10
C MET A 100 15.65 -11.75 -4.08
N GLN A 101 15.63 -12.42 -2.93
CA GLN A 101 15.87 -13.86 -2.75
C GLN A 101 14.56 -14.65 -2.59
N TYR A 102 13.42 -14.05 -2.95
CA TYR A 102 12.06 -14.62 -2.82
C TYR A 102 11.59 -14.83 -1.37
N ASP A 103 12.24 -14.24 -0.37
CA ASP A 103 11.73 -14.14 1.00
C ASP A 103 11.08 -12.75 1.19
N PHE A 104 9.78 -12.71 0.99
CA PHE A 104 8.96 -11.51 1.09
C PHE A 104 7.85 -11.62 2.15
N SER A 105 8.00 -12.56 3.07
CA SER A 105 7.04 -12.84 4.15
C SER A 105 6.80 -11.66 5.11
N ASP A 106 7.75 -10.72 5.20
CA ASP A 106 7.63 -9.52 6.04
C ASP A 106 6.64 -8.48 5.50
N PHE A 107 6.22 -8.57 4.23
CA PHE A 107 5.30 -7.61 3.64
C PHE A 107 3.85 -8.01 3.87
N ASP A 108 2.99 -7.01 3.95
CA ASP A 108 1.55 -7.20 4.13
C ASP A 108 0.96 -7.94 2.91
N ASP A 109 0.25 -9.02 3.17
CA ASP A 109 -0.25 -9.96 2.17
C ASP A 109 -1.62 -9.56 1.57
N GLY A 110 -2.25 -8.51 2.08
CA GLY A 110 -3.55 -8.06 1.60
C GLY A 110 -4.68 -9.06 1.80
N LYS A 111 -4.60 -9.92 2.82
CA LYS A 111 -5.59 -10.97 3.11
C LYS A 111 -7.02 -10.44 3.22
N GLU A 112 -7.20 -9.20 3.71
CA GLU A 112 -8.50 -8.55 3.79
C GLU A 112 -9.16 -8.26 2.43
N PHE A 113 -8.40 -8.31 1.34
CA PHE A 113 -8.91 -8.10 -0.03
C PHE A 113 -9.25 -9.41 -0.76
N VAL A 114 -9.04 -10.56 -0.13
CA VAL A 114 -9.40 -11.86 -0.71
C VAL A 114 -10.90 -11.95 -0.92
N ASN A 115 -11.31 -12.10 -2.17
CA ASN A 115 -12.70 -12.28 -2.56
C ASN A 115 -12.85 -13.54 -3.42
N PRO A 116 -13.42 -14.64 -2.89
CA PRO A 116 -13.58 -15.88 -3.63
C PRO A 116 -14.44 -15.78 -4.90
N SER A 117 -15.37 -14.83 -4.96
CA SER A 117 -16.24 -14.62 -6.12
C SER A 117 -15.62 -13.71 -7.20
N HIS A 118 -14.42 -13.18 -6.98
CA HIS A 118 -13.76 -12.30 -7.94
C HIS A 118 -13.42 -13.02 -9.26
N LEU A 119 -13.34 -12.26 -10.36
CA LEU A 119 -13.18 -12.84 -11.70
C LEU A 119 -11.83 -13.54 -11.94
N TYR A 120 -10.76 -13.20 -11.20
CA TYR A 120 -9.42 -13.74 -11.41
C TYR A 120 -8.51 -13.72 -10.16
N THR A 121 -8.80 -12.92 -9.14
CA THR A 121 -7.82 -12.68 -8.05
C THR A 121 -7.51 -13.92 -7.24
N LEU A 122 -8.50 -14.79 -6.98
CA LEU A 122 -8.30 -16.04 -6.26
C LEU A 122 -7.49 -17.05 -7.10
N ASP A 123 -7.81 -17.17 -8.38
CA ASP A 123 -7.19 -18.14 -9.29
C ASP A 123 -5.71 -17.83 -9.56
N LEU A 124 -5.37 -16.53 -9.62
CA LEU A 124 -4.02 -16.05 -9.88
C LEU A 124 -3.19 -15.82 -8.62
N ASP A 125 -3.67 -16.22 -7.45
CA ASP A 125 -3.00 -15.98 -6.16
C ASP A 125 -2.60 -14.51 -5.98
N VAL A 126 -3.55 -13.58 -6.26
CA VAL A 126 -3.26 -12.15 -6.19
C VAL A 126 -3.11 -11.66 -4.76
N PHE A 127 -3.96 -12.11 -3.82
CA PHE A 127 -3.94 -11.72 -2.41
C PHE A 127 -3.74 -12.91 -1.49
N GLY A 128 -3.23 -12.67 -0.30
CA GLY A 128 -2.94 -13.65 0.73
C GLY A 128 -1.46 -13.99 0.84
N GLU A 129 -1.14 -14.98 1.63
CA GLU A 129 0.24 -15.40 1.89
C GLU A 129 0.92 -15.93 0.61
N HIS A 130 2.17 -15.55 0.38
CA HIS A 130 2.95 -15.86 -0.82
C HIS A 130 2.30 -15.41 -2.15
N SER A 131 1.47 -14.35 -2.10
CA SER A 131 0.74 -13.82 -3.24
C SER A 131 1.54 -12.81 -4.07
N LEU A 132 0.98 -12.47 -5.24
CA LEU A 132 1.52 -11.42 -6.10
C LEU A 132 1.49 -10.05 -5.41
N PHE A 133 0.41 -9.75 -4.69
CA PHE A 133 0.27 -8.51 -3.92
C PHE A 133 1.35 -8.42 -2.84
N GLN A 134 1.55 -9.45 -2.04
CA GLN A 134 2.58 -9.48 -1.00
C GLN A 134 3.98 -9.25 -1.59
N TYR A 135 4.26 -9.84 -2.75
CA TYR A 135 5.54 -9.67 -3.44
C TYR A 135 5.78 -8.24 -3.93
N ILE A 136 4.73 -7.51 -4.30
CA ILE A 136 4.80 -6.16 -4.86
C ILE A 136 4.57 -5.08 -3.80
N ASN A 137 3.75 -5.34 -2.79
CA ASN A 137 3.30 -4.34 -1.83
C ASN A 137 4.46 -3.76 -1.00
N ARG A 138 4.72 -2.47 -1.19
CA ARG A 138 5.67 -1.65 -0.42
C ARG A 138 5.00 -0.42 0.17
N THR A 139 3.67 -0.38 0.13
CA THR A 139 2.92 0.77 0.64
C THR A 139 3.13 0.93 2.15
N ALA A 140 3.22 2.17 2.58
CA ALA A 140 3.43 2.54 3.98
C ALA A 140 2.20 3.17 4.62
N THR A 141 1.18 3.50 3.81
CA THR A 141 -0.07 4.09 4.26
C THR A 141 -1.25 3.16 3.99
N PRO A 142 -2.29 3.14 4.87
CA PRO A 142 -3.49 2.32 4.64
C PRO A 142 -4.18 2.65 3.31
N ILE A 143 -4.19 3.92 2.93
CA ILE A 143 -4.81 4.39 1.69
C ILE A 143 -4.00 3.93 0.48
N GLY A 144 -2.67 4.02 0.56
CA GLY A 144 -1.79 3.50 -0.49
C GLY A 144 -2.00 2.01 -0.71
N LYS A 145 -2.17 1.24 0.38
CA LYS A 145 -2.52 -0.18 0.31
C LYS A 145 -3.87 -0.40 -0.38
N GLN A 146 -4.88 0.40 -0.05
CA GLN A 146 -6.19 0.32 -0.69
C GLN A 146 -6.14 0.67 -2.19
N HIS A 147 -5.40 1.72 -2.57
CA HIS A 147 -5.20 2.07 -3.98
C HIS A 147 -4.51 0.94 -4.74
N LEU A 148 -3.40 0.41 -4.22
CA LEU A 148 -2.68 -0.69 -4.85
C LEU A 148 -3.59 -1.93 -5.01
N ALA A 149 -4.33 -2.31 -3.96
CA ALA A 149 -5.25 -3.43 -4.01
C ALA A 149 -6.40 -3.20 -5.02
N SER A 150 -6.92 -1.96 -5.12
CA SER A 150 -7.95 -1.62 -6.08
C SER A 150 -7.48 -1.79 -7.53
N TRP A 151 -6.21 -1.50 -7.82
CA TRP A 151 -5.64 -1.69 -9.15
C TRP A 151 -5.52 -3.17 -9.52
N PHE A 152 -5.25 -4.04 -8.53
CA PHE A 152 -5.26 -5.49 -8.74
C PHE A 152 -6.68 -6.05 -8.88
N ASN A 153 -7.68 -5.46 -8.22
CA ASN A 153 -9.08 -5.88 -8.32
C ASN A 153 -9.77 -5.37 -9.60
N ALA A 154 -9.36 -4.21 -10.10
CA ALA A 154 -9.93 -3.58 -11.28
C ALA A 154 -8.81 -3.04 -12.18
N HIS A 155 -8.28 -3.91 -13.02
CA HIS A 155 -7.25 -3.52 -13.96
C HIS A 155 -7.79 -2.58 -15.05
N LEU A 156 -6.91 -1.84 -15.69
CA LEU A 156 -7.26 -0.92 -16.76
C LEU A 156 -7.58 -1.67 -18.07
N GLU A 157 -8.56 -1.17 -18.79
CA GLU A 157 -9.00 -1.68 -20.08
C GLU A 157 -8.77 -0.64 -21.22
N ASN A 158 -8.10 0.46 -20.91
CA ASN A 158 -7.81 1.55 -21.85
C ASN A 158 -6.30 1.70 -22.06
N LYS A 159 -5.89 1.72 -23.32
CA LYS A 159 -4.48 1.85 -23.73
C LYS A 159 -3.80 3.08 -23.11
N GLU A 160 -4.38 4.25 -23.32
CA GLU A 160 -3.79 5.52 -22.89
C GLU A 160 -3.60 5.58 -21.38
N ALA A 161 -4.60 5.08 -20.62
CA ALA A 161 -4.50 5.01 -19.17
C ALA A 161 -3.39 4.07 -18.68
N ILE A 162 -3.19 2.95 -19.39
CA ILE A 162 -2.10 2.00 -19.07
C ILE A 162 -0.74 2.64 -19.38
N GLU A 163 -0.57 3.24 -20.56
CA GLU A 163 0.67 3.88 -20.98
C GLU A 163 1.06 5.03 -20.05
N HIS A 164 0.11 5.90 -19.68
CA HIS A 164 0.36 6.95 -18.69
C HIS A 164 0.78 6.39 -17.32
N ARG A 165 0.21 5.24 -16.91
CA ARG A 165 0.62 4.59 -15.66
C ARG A 165 2.00 3.97 -15.78
N GLN A 166 2.36 3.36 -16.91
CA GLN A 166 3.71 2.88 -17.20
C GLN A 166 4.75 4.02 -17.09
N GLU A 167 4.46 5.17 -17.69
CA GLU A 167 5.32 6.36 -17.60
C GLU A 167 5.55 6.81 -16.17
N ALA A 168 4.48 6.89 -15.35
CA ALA A 168 4.57 7.27 -13.95
C ALA A 168 5.40 6.28 -13.11
N ILE A 169 5.17 4.98 -13.32
CA ILE A 169 5.93 3.92 -12.65
C ILE A 169 7.40 3.96 -13.08
N HIS A 170 7.66 4.13 -14.38
CA HIS A 170 9.02 4.22 -14.91
C HIS A 170 9.77 5.43 -14.34
N GLU A 171 9.17 6.62 -14.34
CA GLU A 171 9.74 7.82 -13.75
C GLU A 171 10.13 7.60 -12.29
N LEU A 172 9.20 7.12 -11.47
CA LEU A 172 9.48 6.86 -10.06
C LEU A 172 10.49 5.73 -9.85
N SER A 173 10.59 4.77 -10.77
CA SER A 173 11.54 3.66 -10.65
C SER A 173 13.00 4.12 -10.71
N THR A 174 13.29 5.25 -11.35
CA THR A 174 14.63 5.81 -11.45
C THR A 174 15.09 6.56 -10.20
N ASP A 175 14.18 6.93 -9.30
CA ASP A 175 14.48 7.70 -8.08
C ASP A 175 14.28 6.87 -6.81
N LEU A 176 15.31 6.10 -6.46
CA LEU A 176 15.31 5.25 -5.27
C LEU A 176 15.17 6.06 -3.98
N GLU A 177 15.82 7.24 -3.92
CA GLU A 177 15.82 8.07 -2.71
C GLU A 177 14.42 8.58 -2.38
N TYR A 178 13.70 9.09 -3.37
CA TYR A 178 12.32 9.56 -3.20
C TYR A 178 11.40 8.45 -2.71
N ARG A 179 11.41 7.27 -3.36
CA ARG A 179 10.58 6.14 -2.96
C ARG A 179 10.88 5.68 -1.53
N GLN A 180 12.16 5.57 -1.17
CA GLN A 180 12.56 5.21 0.19
C GLN A 180 12.12 6.25 1.21
N GLN A 181 12.19 7.55 0.90
CA GLN A 181 11.74 8.61 1.80
C GLN A 181 10.22 8.58 2.00
N ILE A 182 9.42 8.44 0.93
CA ILE A 182 7.96 8.29 1.05
C ILE A 182 7.61 7.10 1.96
N ARG A 183 8.22 5.94 1.73
CA ARG A 183 7.98 4.74 2.53
C ARG A 183 8.43 4.92 3.99
N LEU A 184 9.62 5.48 4.23
CA LEU A 184 10.15 5.74 5.57
C LEU A 184 9.23 6.66 6.38
N LEU A 185 8.79 7.75 5.79
CA LEU A 185 7.89 8.69 6.47
C LEU A 185 6.59 8.02 6.86
N GLY A 186 5.99 7.20 5.99
CA GLY A 186 4.79 6.44 6.31
C GLY A 186 4.99 5.41 7.44
N LEU A 187 6.11 4.67 7.43
CA LEU A 187 6.41 3.63 8.41
C LEU A 187 6.87 4.17 9.78
N LEU A 188 7.29 5.43 9.88
CA LEU A 188 7.64 6.06 11.16
C LEU A 188 6.43 6.42 12.02
N TYR A 189 5.24 6.38 11.44
CA TYR A 189 4.01 6.60 12.19
C TYR A 189 3.75 5.43 13.16
N LYS A 190 3.58 5.76 14.45
CA LYS A 190 3.39 4.77 15.53
C LYS A 190 1.93 4.62 15.99
N GLY A 191 1.00 5.38 15.40
CA GLY A 191 -0.42 5.34 15.76
C GLY A 191 -1.19 4.24 15.01
N LYS A 192 -2.44 4.01 15.45
CA LYS A 192 -3.36 3.19 14.67
C LYS A 192 -3.65 3.89 13.34
N PRO A 193 -3.71 3.16 12.22
CA PRO A 193 -4.08 3.74 10.95
C PRO A 193 -5.46 4.40 11.09
N ALA A 194 -5.53 5.70 10.83
CA ALA A 194 -6.82 6.37 10.73
C ALA A 194 -7.50 5.88 9.46
N ASP A 195 -8.73 5.41 9.57
CA ASP A 195 -9.58 5.18 8.42
C ASP A 195 -9.86 6.54 7.75
N THR A 196 -9.65 6.62 6.44
CA THR A 196 -9.99 7.80 5.64
C THR A 196 -11.44 8.22 5.84
N THR A 197 -12.33 7.27 6.07
CA THR A 197 -13.75 7.50 6.36
C THR A 197 -13.90 8.40 7.58
N GLU A 198 -13.17 8.11 8.66
CA GLU A 198 -13.22 8.89 9.90
C GLU A 198 -12.67 10.32 9.74
N ILE A 199 -11.61 10.47 8.92
CA ILE A 199 -11.09 11.81 8.60
C ILE A 199 -12.09 12.59 7.73
N LYS A 200 -12.74 11.94 6.77
CA LYS A 200 -13.82 12.53 5.98
C LYS A 200 -15.02 12.91 6.85
N GLU A 201 -15.44 12.06 7.78
CA GLU A 201 -16.50 12.34 8.75
C GLU A 201 -16.14 13.53 9.64
N TRP A 202 -14.91 13.57 10.17
CA TRP A 202 -14.46 14.71 10.95
C TRP A 202 -14.45 16.01 10.12
N ALA A 203 -13.94 15.97 8.90
CA ALA A 203 -13.91 17.13 8.03
C ALA A 203 -15.31 17.69 7.76
N ASN A 204 -16.30 16.81 7.58
CA ASN A 204 -17.69 17.18 7.32
C ASN A 204 -18.52 17.48 8.59
N SER A 205 -17.99 17.17 9.78
CA SER A 205 -18.73 17.42 11.03
C SER A 205 -18.94 18.92 11.27
N PRO A 206 -20.07 19.34 11.87
CA PRO A 206 -20.36 20.76 12.05
C PRO A 206 -19.41 21.42 13.06
N SER A 207 -19.00 22.67 12.78
CA SER A 207 -18.28 23.52 13.73
C SER A 207 -19.23 24.00 14.81
N TYR A 208 -18.93 23.71 16.07
CA TYR A 208 -19.79 24.04 17.20
C TYR A 208 -19.37 25.36 17.90
N TYR A 209 -18.09 25.48 18.23
CA TYR A 209 -17.57 26.60 19.05
C TYR A 209 -17.42 27.87 18.22
N ARG A 210 -16.99 27.76 16.98
CA ARG A 210 -16.77 28.92 16.11
C ARG A 210 -18.07 29.54 15.59
N LYS A 211 -19.12 28.77 15.34
CA LYS A 211 -20.41 29.27 14.86
C LYS A 211 -21.13 30.14 15.92
N ARG A 212 -20.82 29.95 17.20
CA ARG A 212 -21.42 30.74 18.28
C ARG A 212 -20.53 31.92 18.61
N THR A 213 -20.92 33.14 18.20
CA THR A 213 -20.18 34.39 18.43
C THR A 213 -19.85 34.62 19.90
N LEU A 214 -20.77 34.27 20.80
CA LEU A 214 -20.59 34.34 22.26
C LEU A 214 -19.39 33.49 22.76
N LEU A 215 -19.00 32.42 22.08
CA LEU A 215 -17.87 31.56 22.48
C LEU A 215 -16.50 32.04 21.94
N ARG A 216 -16.48 33.04 21.04
CA ARG A 216 -15.24 33.64 20.56
C ARG A 216 -14.69 34.72 21.47
N ILE A 217 -15.55 35.37 22.22
CA ILE A 217 -15.23 36.50 23.12
C ILE A 217 -14.41 36.04 24.34
N PRO A 218 -14.82 34.95 25.07
CA PRO A 218 -14.18 34.57 26.33
C PRO A 218 -12.66 34.40 26.28
N PRO A 219 -12.04 33.73 25.31
CA PRO A 219 -10.58 33.56 25.29
C PRO A 219 -9.82 34.88 25.25
N THR A 220 -10.35 35.87 24.54
CA THR A 220 -9.70 37.20 24.43
C THR A 220 -9.98 38.03 25.70
N ALA A 221 -11.22 38.08 26.17
CA ALA A 221 -11.60 38.79 27.37
C ALA A 221 -10.85 38.27 28.59
N VAL A 222 -10.78 36.97 28.80
CA VAL A 222 -10.05 36.34 29.93
C VAL A 222 -8.56 36.72 29.88
N THR A 223 -7.96 36.69 28.71
CA THR A 223 -6.56 37.08 28.55
C THR A 223 -6.35 38.56 28.99
N ILE A 224 -7.18 39.47 28.49
CA ILE A 224 -7.09 40.91 28.85
C ILE A 224 -7.29 41.13 30.34
N ILE A 225 -8.35 40.50 30.92
CA ILE A 225 -8.67 40.65 32.34
C ILE A 225 -7.54 40.15 33.23
N ASN A 226 -7.00 38.94 32.95
CA ASN A 226 -5.89 38.39 33.73
C ASN A 226 -4.63 39.23 33.65
N PHE A 227 -4.21 39.65 32.45
CA PHE A 227 -3.03 40.49 32.34
C PHE A 227 -3.21 41.89 32.98
N LEU A 228 -4.42 42.43 32.92
CA LEU A 228 -4.75 43.68 33.62
C LEU A 228 -4.69 43.46 35.15
N CYS A 229 -5.31 42.40 35.70
CA CYS A 229 -5.25 42.10 37.11
C CYS A 229 -3.82 41.87 37.62
N ILE A 230 -3.01 41.13 36.86
CA ILE A 230 -1.59 40.90 37.19
C ILE A 230 -0.83 42.23 37.19
N GLY A 231 -1.01 43.06 36.14
CA GLY A 231 -0.37 44.38 36.06
C GLY A 231 -0.77 45.31 37.27
N LEU A 232 -2.06 45.35 37.61
CA LEU A 232 -2.56 46.12 38.74
C LEU A 232 -2.04 45.58 40.10
N ALA A 233 -1.85 44.27 40.21
CA ALA A 233 -1.28 43.66 41.42
C ALA A 233 0.22 43.98 41.54
N ILE A 234 0.99 43.98 40.42
CA ILE A 234 2.42 44.38 40.39
C ILE A 234 2.56 45.85 40.79
N LEU A 235 1.64 46.72 40.36
CA LEU A 235 1.63 48.15 40.71
C LEU A 235 1.13 48.41 42.14
N GLY A 236 0.72 47.38 42.88
CA GLY A 236 0.21 47.51 44.25
C GLY A 236 -1.20 48.11 44.35
N ILE A 237 -1.94 48.25 43.25
CA ILE A 237 -3.29 48.82 43.21
C ILE A 237 -4.35 47.83 43.74
N ILE A 238 -4.16 46.56 43.43
CA ILE A 238 -4.99 45.45 43.95
C ILE A 238 -4.11 44.45 44.70
N SER A 239 -4.72 43.70 45.63
CA SER A 239 -4.01 42.64 46.34
C SER A 239 -3.74 41.46 45.42
N ALA A 240 -2.61 40.75 45.59
CA ALA A 240 -2.32 39.49 44.87
C ALA A 240 -3.41 38.43 45.08
N SER A 241 -4.13 38.44 46.21
CA SER A 241 -5.25 37.55 46.50
C SER A 241 -6.44 37.75 45.54
N ILE A 242 -6.71 38.99 45.14
CA ILE A 242 -7.78 39.32 44.17
C ILE A 242 -7.39 38.80 42.79
N ALA A 243 -6.14 39.06 42.34
CA ALA A 243 -5.67 38.53 41.07
C ALA A 243 -5.66 36.97 41.02
N GLY A 244 -5.26 36.34 42.13
CA GLY A 244 -5.35 34.86 42.28
C GLY A 244 -6.78 34.34 42.28
N GLY A 245 -7.72 35.05 42.93
CA GLY A 245 -9.14 34.68 42.91
C GLY A 245 -9.76 34.77 41.52
N VAL A 246 -9.43 35.81 40.73
CA VAL A 246 -9.86 35.94 39.32
C VAL A 246 -9.34 34.78 38.49
N PHE A 247 -8.04 34.46 38.64
CA PHE A 247 -7.44 33.31 37.95
C PHE A 247 -8.14 31.98 38.26
N VAL A 248 -8.38 31.68 39.56
CA VAL A 248 -9.10 30.47 39.99
C VAL A 248 -10.52 30.46 39.45
N GLY A 249 -11.22 31.60 39.46
CA GLY A 249 -12.53 31.74 38.85
C GLY A 249 -12.55 31.36 37.37
N PHE A 250 -11.55 31.80 36.62
CA PHE A 250 -11.41 31.43 35.19
C PHE A 250 -11.04 29.95 34.99
N VAL A 251 -10.22 29.37 35.86
CA VAL A 251 -9.96 27.92 35.84
C VAL A 251 -11.27 27.15 36.00
N LEU A 252 -12.10 27.50 37.01
CA LEU A 252 -13.40 26.85 37.23
C LEU A 252 -14.34 27.06 36.03
N PHE A 253 -14.39 28.26 35.48
CA PHE A 253 -15.23 28.55 34.31
C PHE A 253 -14.78 27.78 33.05
N SER A 254 -13.50 27.52 32.90
CA SER A 254 -12.97 26.75 31.76
C SER A 254 -13.48 25.28 31.75
N THR A 255 -13.81 24.73 32.94
CA THR A 255 -14.30 23.34 33.07
C THR A 255 -15.63 23.10 32.35
N ILE A 256 -16.44 24.16 32.18
CA ILE A 256 -17.73 24.11 31.48
C ILE A 256 -17.52 23.62 30.01
N PHE A 257 -16.41 24.06 29.38
CA PHE A 257 -16.10 23.72 28.01
C PHE A 257 -15.33 22.39 27.87
N SER A 258 -14.68 21.95 28.94
CA SER A 258 -13.75 20.83 28.94
C SER A 258 -14.41 19.51 28.49
N LYS A 259 -15.64 19.20 28.88
CA LYS A 259 -16.35 17.97 28.50
C LYS A 259 -16.52 17.84 26.98
N GLY A 260 -16.95 18.91 26.30
CA GLY A 260 -17.11 18.91 24.84
C GLY A 260 -15.79 18.80 24.09
N ILE A 261 -14.75 19.49 24.59
CA ILE A 261 -13.41 19.44 24.04
C ILE A 261 -12.78 18.06 24.23
N THR A 262 -12.99 17.42 25.41
CA THR A 262 -12.56 16.04 25.66
C THR A 262 -13.16 15.07 24.66
N LYS A 263 -14.47 15.15 24.42
CA LYS A 263 -15.15 14.30 23.45
C LYS A 263 -14.54 14.46 22.04
N LEU A 264 -14.27 15.69 21.61
CA LEU A 264 -13.64 15.96 20.32
C LEU A 264 -12.23 15.34 20.23
N GLN A 265 -11.42 15.51 21.29
CA GLN A 265 -10.07 14.97 21.34
C GLN A 265 -10.04 13.44 21.40
N THR A 266 -10.88 12.81 22.23
CA THR A 266 -10.93 11.34 22.35
C THR A 266 -11.45 10.68 21.07
N THR A 267 -12.37 11.34 20.36
CA THR A 267 -12.91 10.81 19.11
C THR A 267 -11.91 10.94 17.95
N TYR A 268 -11.21 12.07 17.84
CA TYR A 268 -10.43 12.39 16.64
C TYR A 268 -8.95 12.65 16.90
N GLY A 269 -8.52 12.87 18.15
CA GLY A 269 -7.14 13.30 18.45
C GLY A 269 -6.07 12.31 17.97
N GLU A 270 -6.19 11.05 18.34
CA GLU A 270 -5.24 10.00 17.91
C GLU A 270 -5.26 9.80 16.39
N LYS A 271 -6.45 9.88 15.77
CA LYS A 271 -6.66 9.68 14.35
C LYS A 271 -6.05 10.79 13.50
N LEU A 272 -6.05 12.03 14.01
CA LEU A 272 -5.48 13.18 13.32
C LEU A 272 -3.94 13.30 13.51
N GLN A 273 -3.34 12.51 14.40
CA GLN A 273 -1.87 12.49 14.54
C GLN A 273 -1.16 11.99 13.26
N ILE A 274 -1.79 11.09 12.49
CA ILE A 274 -1.27 10.64 11.20
C ILE A 274 -1.06 11.80 10.21
N LEU A 275 -1.78 12.92 10.39
CA LEU A 275 -1.65 14.08 9.51
C LEU A 275 -0.25 14.69 9.51
N SER A 276 0.53 14.54 10.60
CA SER A 276 1.93 14.99 10.61
C SER A 276 2.79 14.20 9.62
N THR A 277 2.56 12.90 9.50
CA THR A 277 3.23 12.02 8.53
C THR A 277 2.85 12.41 7.10
N TYR A 278 1.56 12.58 6.85
CA TYR A 278 1.10 13.03 5.53
C TYR A 278 1.67 14.42 5.17
N ALA A 279 1.80 15.35 6.13
CA ALA A 279 2.39 16.65 5.87
C ALA A 279 3.84 16.56 5.35
N ASP A 280 4.63 15.64 5.86
CA ASP A 280 6.02 15.45 5.44
C ASP A 280 6.10 14.70 4.08
N GLN A 281 5.22 13.73 3.82
CA GLN A 281 5.10 13.09 2.51
C GLN A 281 4.60 14.07 1.43
N ILE A 282 3.60 14.90 1.76
CA ILE A 282 3.09 15.96 0.88
C ILE A 282 4.22 16.95 0.55
N LEU A 283 4.95 17.42 1.56
CA LEU A 283 6.07 18.34 1.34
C LEU A 283 7.13 17.77 0.40
N LEU A 284 7.48 16.50 0.60
CA LEU A 284 8.44 15.82 -0.27
C LEU A 284 7.93 15.76 -1.72
N THR A 285 6.64 15.49 -1.90
CA THR A 285 6.00 15.43 -3.22
C THR A 285 5.89 16.81 -3.88
N GLU A 286 5.53 17.85 -3.12
CA GLU A 286 5.49 19.24 -3.61
C GLU A 286 6.85 19.72 -4.12
N GLN A 287 7.94 19.30 -3.47
CA GLN A 287 9.31 19.69 -3.82
C GLN A 287 9.89 18.92 -5.01
N LYS A 288 9.36 17.71 -5.28
CA LYS A 288 9.84 16.88 -6.39
C LYS A 288 9.36 17.44 -7.72
N GLU A 289 10.25 17.50 -8.70
CA GLU A 289 9.86 17.71 -10.10
C GLU A 289 9.30 16.41 -10.66
N MET A 290 8.12 16.51 -11.27
CA MET A 290 7.40 15.40 -11.88
C MET A 290 7.27 15.66 -13.39
N GLN A 291 7.51 14.63 -14.21
CA GLN A 291 7.50 14.74 -15.68
C GLN A 291 6.27 14.07 -16.30
N SER A 292 5.89 12.87 -15.83
CA SER A 292 4.73 12.15 -16.35
C SER A 292 3.42 12.84 -16.06
N HIS A 293 2.48 12.74 -16.98
CA HIS A 293 1.19 13.41 -16.91
C HIS A 293 0.43 13.10 -15.61
N ILE A 294 0.39 11.84 -15.19
CA ILE A 294 -0.31 11.42 -13.96
C ILE A 294 0.34 12.06 -12.73
N LEU A 295 1.67 11.99 -12.61
CA LEU A 295 2.36 12.52 -11.44
C LEU A 295 2.26 14.05 -11.36
N GLN A 296 2.29 14.76 -12.49
CA GLN A 296 2.03 16.19 -12.54
C GLN A 296 0.61 16.52 -12.09
N LYS A 297 -0.39 15.77 -12.55
CA LYS A 297 -1.78 15.92 -12.12
C LYS A 297 -1.90 15.73 -10.60
N LEU A 298 -1.36 14.63 -10.05
CA LEU A 298 -1.36 14.36 -8.61
C LEU A 298 -0.66 15.48 -7.82
N LYS A 299 0.46 15.99 -8.30
CA LYS A 299 1.14 17.13 -7.68
C LYS A 299 0.28 18.40 -7.70
N THR A 300 -0.44 18.68 -8.76
CA THR A 300 -1.34 19.86 -8.83
C THR A 300 -2.50 19.75 -7.86
N GLU A 301 -2.99 18.55 -7.57
CA GLU A 301 -4.04 18.30 -6.58
C GLU A 301 -3.62 18.63 -5.15
N LEU A 302 -2.31 18.66 -4.86
CA LEU A 302 -1.76 19.10 -3.57
C LEU A 302 -1.67 20.62 -3.43
N THR A 303 -1.98 21.39 -4.46
CA THR A 303 -2.03 22.84 -4.41
C THR A 303 -3.44 23.34 -4.10
N SER A 304 -3.57 24.27 -3.16
CA SER A 304 -4.80 24.99 -2.83
C SER A 304 -4.64 26.45 -3.23
N GLN A 305 -5.75 27.18 -3.38
CA GLN A 305 -5.77 28.57 -3.88
C GLN A 305 -4.87 29.56 -3.10
N ASN A 306 -4.58 29.32 -1.81
CA ASN A 306 -3.90 30.28 -0.94
C ASN A 306 -2.66 29.77 -0.22
N GLN A 307 -2.44 28.44 -0.16
CA GLN A 307 -1.25 27.86 0.49
C GLN A 307 -1.05 26.41 0.03
N THR A 308 0.18 25.88 0.26
CA THR A 308 0.49 24.49 -0.07
C THR A 308 -0.19 23.53 0.91
N ALA A 309 -0.56 22.33 0.44
CA ALA A 309 -1.21 21.31 1.26
C ALA A 309 -0.35 20.94 2.48
N SER A 310 0.98 20.84 2.29
CA SER A 310 1.92 20.53 3.39
C SER A 310 1.88 21.58 4.49
N GLN A 311 1.79 22.86 4.16
CA GLN A 311 1.68 23.94 5.14
C GLN A 311 0.35 23.87 5.88
N ALA A 312 -0.75 23.67 5.18
CA ALA A 312 -2.09 23.54 5.76
C ALA A 312 -2.17 22.34 6.73
N VAL A 313 -1.72 21.17 6.30
CA VAL A 313 -1.75 19.93 7.13
C VAL A 313 -0.80 20.06 8.31
N ARG A 314 0.40 20.66 8.13
CA ARG A 314 1.34 20.93 9.24
C ARG A 314 0.77 21.93 10.25
N GLN A 315 0.00 22.92 9.79
CA GLN A 315 -0.71 23.84 10.68
C GLN A 315 -1.74 23.11 11.54
N LEU A 316 -2.55 22.22 10.94
CA LEU A 316 -3.52 21.38 11.67
C LEU A 316 -2.81 20.50 12.69
N SER A 317 -1.76 19.79 12.28
CA SER A 317 -0.96 18.95 13.18
C SER A 317 -0.42 19.73 14.38
N LYS A 318 0.10 20.95 14.17
CA LYS A 318 0.54 21.82 15.27
C LYS A 318 -0.60 22.21 16.22
N LEU A 319 -1.79 22.50 15.70
CA LEU A 319 -2.96 22.84 16.51
C LEU A 319 -3.44 21.62 17.34
N MET A 320 -3.43 20.42 16.76
CA MET A 320 -3.78 19.18 17.46
C MET A 320 -2.75 18.85 18.56
N ASN A 321 -1.46 18.90 18.25
CA ASN A 321 -0.39 18.72 19.23
C ASN A 321 -0.43 19.77 20.36
N ALA A 322 -0.84 20.98 20.05
CA ALA A 322 -1.05 22.02 21.07
C ALA A 322 -2.25 21.70 21.97
N LEU A 323 -3.32 21.14 21.42
CA LEU A 323 -4.47 20.69 22.21
C LEU A 323 -4.10 19.48 23.10
N ASP A 324 -3.20 18.59 22.68
CA ASP A 324 -2.74 17.44 23.45
C ASP A 324 -1.94 17.82 24.71
N GLN A 325 -1.42 19.08 24.82
CA GLN A 325 -0.81 19.58 26.05
C GLN A 325 -1.75 19.55 27.27
N ARG A 326 -3.07 19.45 27.06
CA ARG A 326 -4.06 19.28 28.13
C ARG A 326 -3.87 18.01 28.95
N SER A 327 -3.21 16.98 28.41
CA SER A 327 -2.89 15.75 29.15
C SER A 327 -1.98 16.00 30.36
N ASN A 328 -1.24 17.11 30.37
CA ASN A 328 -0.50 17.58 31.54
C ASN A 328 -1.38 18.51 32.38
N LEU A 329 -1.89 17.98 33.49
CA LEU A 329 -2.86 18.68 34.37
C LEU A 329 -2.36 20.06 34.83
N LEU A 330 -1.09 20.20 35.22
CA LEU A 330 -0.51 21.46 35.68
C LEU A 330 -0.45 22.51 34.55
N ILE A 331 0.06 22.12 33.39
CA ILE A 331 0.15 23.01 32.22
C ILE A 331 -1.23 23.41 31.75
N SER A 332 -2.16 22.46 31.65
CA SER A 332 -3.54 22.70 31.24
C SER A 332 -4.25 23.68 32.17
N THR A 333 -4.13 23.50 33.50
CA THR A 333 -4.76 24.38 34.50
C THR A 333 -4.21 25.81 34.38
N ILE A 334 -2.90 25.98 34.27
CA ILE A 334 -2.27 27.31 34.14
C ILE A 334 -2.71 27.98 32.83
N LEU A 335 -2.60 27.28 31.70
CA LEU A 335 -2.94 27.84 30.40
C LEU A 335 -4.44 28.14 30.26
N ASN A 336 -5.31 27.31 30.80
CA ASN A 336 -6.74 27.55 30.75
C ASN A 336 -7.15 28.70 31.68
N GLY A 337 -6.56 28.78 32.87
CA GLY A 337 -6.80 29.89 33.79
C GLY A 337 -6.36 31.23 33.21
N LEU A 338 -5.21 31.29 32.52
CA LEU A 338 -4.66 32.54 31.98
C LEU A 338 -5.30 32.99 30.66
N ILE A 339 -5.53 32.07 29.73
CA ILE A 339 -5.82 32.43 28.32
C ILE A 339 -6.91 31.56 27.67
N PHE A 340 -7.60 30.71 28.39
CA PHE A 340 -8.60 29.73 27.85
C PHE A 340 -8.01 28.93 26.67
N TRP A 341 -6.84 28.34 26.92
CA TRP A 341 -6.02 27.69 25.89
C TRP A 341 -6.78 26.64 25.08
N GLU A 342 -7.47 25.72 25.75
CA GLU A 342 -8.20 24.63 25.07
C GLU A 342 -9.26 25.19 24.12
N LEU A 343 -10.11 26.11 24.61
CA LEU A 343 -11.16 26.72 23.78
C LEU A 343 -10.55 27.49 22.59
N ARG A 344 -9.43 28.17 22.82
CA ARG A 344 -8.71 28.90 21.76
C ARG A 344 -8.19 27.96 20.68
N GLN A 345 -7.60 26.81 21.05
CA GLN A 345 -7.11 25.82 20.07
C GLN A 345 -8.28 25.20 19.28
N VAL A 346 -9.37 24.83 19.93
CA VAL A 346 -10.55 24.26 19.23
C VAL A 346 -11.14 25.27 18.24
N ILE A 347 -11.30 26.54 18.61
CA ILE A 347 -11.77 27.58 17.67
C ILE A 347 -10.82 27.72 16.46
N ARG A 348 -9.50 27.60 16.67
CA ARG A 348 -8.53 27.62 15.58
C ARG A 348 -8.61 26.38 14.68
N ILE A 349 -8.83 25.20 15.28
CA ILE A 349 -9.03 23.94 14.54
C ILE A 349 -10.31 24.03 13.70
N GLU A 350 -11.41 24.53 14.27
CA GLU A 350 -12.65 24.73 13.52
C GLU A 350 -12.49 25.79 12.40
N LYS A 351 -11.68 26.85 12.63
CA LYS A 351 -11.34 27.82 11.58
C LYS A 351 -10.60 27.16 10.43
N TRP A 352 -9.60 26.33 10.76
CA TRP A 352 -8.83 25.59 9.76
C TRP A 352 -9.75 24.64 8.97
N LYS A 353 -10.63 23.94 9.67
CA LYS A 353 -11.59 23.02 9.06
C LYS A 353 -12.53 23.72 8.08
N GLU A 354 -13.08 24.87 8.41
CA GLU A 354 -13.95 25.65 7.52
C GLU A 354 -13.27 26.04 6.20
N ILE A 355 -11.94 26.20 6.22
CA ILE A 355 -11.15 26.59 5.03
C ILE A 355 -10.73 25.37 4.20
N HIS A 356 -10.37 24.25 4.85
CA HIS A 356 -9.68 23.12 4.21
C HIS A 356 -10.44 21.79 4.26
N ALA A 357 -11.67 21.76 4.78
CA ALA A 357 -12.42 20.50 4.91
C ALA A 357 -12.65 19.77 3.58
N SER A 358 -12.84 20.52 2.50
CA SER A 358 -13.02 19.97 1.14
C SER A 358 -11.72 19.43 0.54
N ASP A 359 -10.58 20.02 0.91
CA ASP A 359 -9.29 19.70 0.30
C ASP A 359 -8.58 18.54 1.01
N LEU A 360 -8.75 18.43 2.33
CA LEU A 360 -8.05 17.44 3.14
C LEU A 360 -8.23 15.99 2.65
N PRO A 361 -9.45 15.49 2.36
CA PRO A 361 -9.62 14.14 1.85
C PRO A 361 -8.89 13.92 0.53
N ARG A 362 -8.93 14.90 -0.37
CA ARG A 362 -8.24 14.84 -1.66
C ARG A 362 -6.73 14.73 -1.48
N TRP A 363 -6.12 15.55 -0.60
CA TRP A 363 -4.68 15.49 -0.32
C TRP A 363 -4.23 14.13 0.20
N ILE A 364 -5.03 13.52 1.08
CA ILE A 364 -4.75 12.21 1.64
C ILE A 364 -4.86 11.13 0.57
N GLU A 365 -5.91 11.16 -0.25
CA GLU A 365 -6.08 10.24 -1.39
C GLU A 365 -4.91 10.35 -2.37
N THR A 366 -4.50 11.57 -2.73
CA THR A 366 -3.36 11.83 -3.62
C THR A 366 -2.06 11.22 -3.08
N ILE A 367 -1.76 11.37 -1.79
CA ILE A 367 -0.57 10.76 -1.18
C ILE A 367 -0.68 9.23 -1.16
N GLY A 368 -1.87 8.68 -0.90
CA GLY A 368 -2.10 7.25 -0.98
C GLY A 368 -1.85 6.71 -2.40
N GLU A 369 -2.31 7.41 -3.41
CA GLU A 369 -2.06 7.02 -4.81
C GLU A 369 -0.57 7.08 -5.16
N ILE A 370 0.16 8.12 -4.71
CA ILE A 370 1.62 8.21 -4.87
C ILE A 370 2.34 7.06 -4.16
N ASP A 371 1.90 6.69 -2.96
CA ASP A 371 2.46 5.54 -2.21
C ASP A 371 2.28 4.22 -2.98
N ALA A 372 1.11 4.03 -3.61
CA ALA A 372 0.85 2.88 -4.48
C ALA A 372 1.73 2.89 -5.75
N TYR A 373 1.93 4.05 -6.38
CA TYR A 373 2.90 4.20 -7.49
C TYR A 373 4.33 3.90 -7.05
N CYS A 374 4.75 4.37 -5.87
CA CYS A 374 6.07 4.07 -5.32
C CYS A 374 6.26 2.57 -5.07
N SER A 375 5.21 1.84 -4.70
CA SER A 375 5.23 0.39 -4.55
C SER A 375 5.52 -0.30 -5.88
N LEU A 376 4.74 -0.01 -6.94
CA LEU A 376 4.97 -0.56 -8.29
C LEU A 376 6.33 -0.13 -8.87
N ALA A 377 6.76 1.10 -8.61
CA ALA A 377 8.06 1.60 -9.04
C ALA A 377 9.24 0.90 -8.33
N THR A 378 9.04 0.47 -7.07
CA THR A 378 10.04 -0.34 -6.35
C THR A 378 10.12 -1.74 -6.94
N PHE A 379 8.98 -2.34 -7.29
CA PHE A 379 8.94 -3.60 -8.03
C PHE A 379 9.68 -3.49 -9.37
N ALA A 380 9.43 -2.43 -10.15
CA ALA A 380 10.12 -2.17 -11.41
C ALA A 380 11.64 -2.01 -11.24
N TYR A 381 12.08 -1.26 -10.23
CA TYR A 381 13.50 -1.08 -9.92
C TYR A 381 14.20 -2.39 -9.56
N ASN A 382 13.57 -3.24 -8.76
CA ASN A 382 14.13 -4.51 -8.30
C ASN A 382 14.20 -5.56 -9.43
N HIS A 383 13.49 -5.34 -10.54
CA HIS A 383 13.42 -6.26 -11.67
C HIS A 383 13.88 -5.59 -12.98
N PRO A 384 15.18 -5.26 -13.11
CA PRO A 384 15.71 -4.47 -14.23
C PRO A 384 15.70 -5.21 -15.58
N ASP A 385 15.39 -6.50 -15.57
CA ASP A 385 15.23 -7.36 -16.75
C ASP A 385 13.75 -7.52 -17.18
N TYR A 386 12.80 -6.98 -16.41
CA TYR A 386 11.41 -6.93 -16.80
C TYR A 386 11.20 -5.78 -17.79
N ILE A 387 10.23 -5.94 -18.66
CA ILE A 387 9.90 -4.96 -19.70
C ILE A 387 8.52 -4.36 -19.49
N TYR A 388 8.33 -3.14 -19.95
CA TYR A 388 6.99 -2.58 -20.10
C TYR A 388 6.39 -3.09 -21.41
N PRO A 389 5.23 -3.77 -21.38
CA PRO A 389 4.59 -4.28 -22.57
C PRO A 389 4.06 -3.16 -23.47
N THR A 390 4.08 -3.39 -24.77
CA THR A 390 3.39 -2.53 -25.75
C THR A 390 1.89 -2.78 -25.66
N ILE A 391 1.08 -1.71 -25.68
CA ILE A 391 -0.37 -1.81 -25.60
C ILE A 391 -0.97 -1.57 -26.99
N ALA A 392 -1.63 -2.59 -27.54
CA ALA A 392 -2.30 -2.49 -28.83
C ALA A 392 -3.55 -1.60 -28.75
N ALA A 393 -3.84 -0.86 -29.81
CA ALA A 393 -4.98 0.06 -29.86
C ALA A 393 -6.23 -0.55 -30.50
N GLN A 394 -6.04 -1.52 -31.39
CA GLN A 394 -7.13 -2.06 -32.23
C GLN A 394 -7.04 -3.58 -32.25
N SER A 395 -8.20 -4.24 -32.15
CA SER A 395 -8.39 -5.69 -32.13
C SER A 395 -7.59 -6.44 -31.04
N PHE A 396 -8.14 -7.53 -30.56
CA PHE A 396 -7.48 -8.34 -29.55
C PHE A 396 -6.17 -8.93 -30.10
N HIS A 397 -5.11 -8.69 -29.35
CA HIS A 397 -3.77 -9.16 -29.64
C HIS A 397 -3.07 -9.51 -28.32
N LEU A 398 -2.43 -10.65 -28.26
CA LEU A 398 -1.62 -11.06 -27.13
C LEU A 398 -0.44 -11.88 -27.64
N GLN A 399 0.70 -11.22 -27.75
CA GLN A 399 1.95 -11.88 -28.10
C GLN A 399 2.97 -11.69 -26.99
N ALA A 400 3.65 -12.76 -26.60
CA ALA A 400 4.79 -12.66 -25.70
C ALA A 400 5.83 -13.74 -25.99
N GLU A 401 7.09 -13.35 -25.84
CA GLU A 401 8.24 -14.23 -25.92
C GLU A 401 8.80 -14.45 -24.51
N ALA A 402 9.05 -15.71 -24.17
CA ALA A 402 9.73 -16.10 -22.92
C ALA A 402 9.12 -15.50 -21.66
N LEU A 403 7.81 -15.68 -21.46
CA LEU A 403 7.09 -15.34 -20.24
C LEU A 403 7.57 -16.18 -19.06
N GLY A 404 7.89 -15.53 -17.93
CA GLY A 404 8.20 -16.17 -16.66
C GLY A 404 7.16 -15.80 -15.57
N HIS A 405 6.97 -16.67 -14.60
CA HIS A 405 6.09 -16.38 -13.46
C HIS A 405 6.85 -15.55 -12.41
N PRO A 406 6.40 -14.33 -12.04
CA PRO A 406 7.15 -13.44 -11.16
C PRO A 406 7.51 -14.02 -9.78
N LEU A 407 6.68 -14.92 -9.26
CA LEU A 407 6.87 -15.58 -7.96
C LEU A 407 7.75 -16.84 -8.03
N MET A 408 8.21 -17.23 -9.21
CA MET A 408 9.11 -18.38 -9.37
C MET A 408 10.57 -17.95 -9.38
N ASP A 409 11.41 -18.76 -8.75
CA ASP A 409 12.87 -18.59 -8.82
C ASP A 409 13.33 -18.53 -10.29
N ARG A 410 14.06 -17.48 -10.63
CA ARG A 410 14.55 -17.21 -11.99
C ARG A 410 15.38 -18.35 -12.58
N ASN A 411 16.11 -19.07 -11.73
CA ASN A 411 16.96 -20.17 -12.15
C ASN A 411 16.18 -21.46 -12.42
N LYS A 412 14.95 -21.56 -11.90
CA LYS A 412 14.10 -22.75 -12.02
C LYS A 412 12.93 -22.54 -12.99
N CYS A 413 12.57 -21.30 -13.28
CA CYS A 413 11.44 -20.97 -14.12
C CYS A 413 11.74 -21.26 -15.61
N VAL A 414 11.01 -22.20 -16.20
CA VAL A 414 11.01 -22.41 -17.65
C VAL A 414 10.06 -21.43 -18.30
N ARG A 415 10.56 -20.59 -19.18
CA ARG A 415 9.80 -19.52 -19.82
C ARG A 415 9.24 -19.96 -21.16
N ASN A 416 7.95 -19.75 -21.38
CA ASN A 416 7.25 -20.09 -22.60
C ASN A 416 6.65 -18.84 -23.27
N GLY A 417 6.37 -18.91 -24.57
CA GLY A 417 5.72 -17.84 -25.31
C GLY A 417 4.20 -18.00 -25.36
N ILE A 418 3.52 -16.99 -25.89
CA ILE A 418 2.10 -17.02 -26.27
C ILE A 418 1.90 -16.20 -27.53
N ASP A 419 0.98 -16.62 -28.41
CA ASP A 419 0.67 -15.95 -29.64
C ASP A 419 -0.83 -16.06 -29.98
N ILE A 420 -1.56 -14.95 -29.80
CA ILE A 420 -2.96 -14.75 -30.19
C ILE A 420 -3.03 -13.48 -31.04
N GLU A 421 -3.16 -13.64 -32.36
CA GLU A 421 -3.05 -12.54 -33.32
C GLU A 421 -4.40 -11.95 -33.77
N ARG A 422 -5.51 -12.59 -33.43
CA ARG A 422 -6.83 -12.24 -33.92
C ARG A 422 -7.95 -12.57 -32.95
N ARG A 423 -9.16 -12.17 -33.30
CA ARG A 423 -10.39 -12.49 -32.56
C ARG A 423 -11.47 -13.00 -33.54
N PRO A 424 -12.18 -14.11 -33.24
CA PRO A 424 -11.98 -15.00 -32.07
C PRO A 424 -10.74 -15.87 -32.19
N PHE A 425 -10.17 -16.27 -31.05
CA PHE A 425 -9.04 -17.19 -31.04
C PHE A 425 -8.93 -17.95 -29.72
N PHE A 426 -8.75 -19.26 -29.79
CA PHE A 426 -8.54 -20.11 -28.61
C PHE A 426 -7.27 -20.94 -28.72
N ILE A 427 -6.51 -20.98 -27.61
CA ILE A 427 -5.39 -21.90 -27.45
C ILE A 427 -5.89 -23.09 -26.60
N ILE A 428 -5.75 -24.30 -27.11
CA ILE A 428 -6.06 -25.55 -26.38
C ILE A 428 -4.74 -26.19 -25.98
N ILE A 429 -4.55 -26.40 -24.67
CA ILE A 429 -3.33 -26.95 -24.10
C ILE A 429 -3.61 -28.32 -23.52
N THR A 430 -3.01 -29.35 -24.08
CA THR A 430 -3.13 -30.72 -23.61
C THR A 430 -1.88 -31.17 -22.85
N GLY A 431 -1.98 -32.25 -22.08
CA GLY A 431 -0.85 -32.83 -21.38
C GLY A 431 -1.19 -33.47 -20.05
N ALA A 432 -0.26 -34.23 -19.50
CA ALA A 432 -0.44 -34.92 -18.22
C ALA A 432 -0.52 -33.95 -17.02
N ASN A 433 -0.99 -34.48 -15.89
CA ASN A 433 -0.88 -33.79 -14.60
C ASN A 433 0.61 -33.55 -14.29
N MET A 434 0.92 -32.48 -13.56
CA MET A 434 2.28 -32.05 -13.18
C MET A 434 3.18 -31.61 -14.34
N ALA A 435 2.70 -31.64 -15.60
CA ALA A 435 3.50 -31.22 -16.76
C ALA A 435 3.68 -29.69 -16.89
N GLY A 436 3.01 -28.88 -16.06
CA GLY A 436 3.17 -27.43 -16.02
C GLY A 436 2.03 -26.62 -16.63
N LYS A 437 0.92 -27.23 -17.09
CA LYS A 437 -0.22 -26.54 -17.71
C LYS A 437 -0.78 -25.40 -16.85
N SER A 438 -1.21 -25.71 -15.62
CA SER A 438 -1.82 -24.73 -14.71
C SER A 438 -0.83 -23.61 -14.32
N THR A 439 0.46 -23.93 -14.17
CA THR A 439 1.52 -22.94 -13.92
C THR A 439 1.67 -22.00 -15.12
N TYR A 440 1.61 -22.52 -16.35
CA TYR A 440 1.65 -21.69 -17.55
C TYR A 440 0.43 -20.78 -17.66
N LEU A 441 -0.79 -21.28 -17.43
CA LEU A 441 -2.01 -20.47 -17.42
C LEU A 441 -1.90 -19.31 -16.42
N ARG A 442 -1.42 -19.59 -15.21
CA ARG A 442 -1.17 -18.54 -14.20
C ARG A 442 -0.08 -17.57 -14.63
N THR A 443 0.98 -18.06 -15.28
CA THR A 443 2.06 -17.20 -15.80
C THR A 443 1.50 -16.20 -16.82
N VAL A 444 0.65 -16.65 -17.74
CA VAL A 444 -0.02 -15.78 -18.70
C VAL A 444 -0.94 -14.79 -17.99
N GLY A 445 -1.82 -15.27 -17.10
CA GLY A 445 -2.79 -14.45 -16.38
C GLY A 445 -2.13 -13.37 -15.51
N VAL A 446 -1.07 -13.71 -14.77
CA VAL A 446 -0.34 -12.77 -13.90
C VAL A 446 0.38 -11.70 -14.73
N ASN A 447 1.08 -12.08 -15.81
CA ASN A 447 1.75 -11.08 -16.65
C ASN A 447 0.74 -10.21 -17.42
N TYR A 448 -0.39 -10.77 -17.83
CA TYR A 448 -1.47 -9.98 -18.43
C TYR A 448 -2.05 -8.97 -17.43
N LEU A 449 -2.29 -9.38 -16.19
CA LEU A 449 -2.75 -8.51 -15.12
C LEU A 449 -1.72 -7.40 -14.84
N LEU A 450 -0.44 -7.74 -14.70
CA LEU A 450 0.65 -6.77 -14.51
C LEU A 450 0.70 -5.75 -15.65
N ALA A 451 0.59 -6.22 -16.89
CA ALA A 451 0.52 -5.35 -18.07
C ALA A 451 -0.67 -4.37 -17.99
N CYS A 452 -1.87 -4.85 -17.66
CA CYS A 452 -3.07 -4.04 -17.55
C CYS A 452 -3.08 -3.07 -16.36
N ILE A 453 -2.28 -3.32 -15.31
CA ILE A 453 -2.07 -2.34 -14.23
C ILE A 453 -0.89 -1.41 -14.48
N GLY A 454 -0.25 -1.47 -15.66
CA GLY A 454 0.88 -0.61 -16.04
C GLY A 454 2.23 -1.03 -15.42
N ALA A 455 2.32 -2.20 -14.79
CA ALA A 455 3.55 -2.71 -14.23
C ALA A 455 4.42 -3.40 -15.30
N PRO A 456 5.76 -3.49 -15.11
CA PRO A 456 6.61 -4.29 -15.98
C PRO A 456 6.34 -5.79 -15.80
N VAL A 457 6.57 -6.57 -16.87
CA VAL A 457 6.32 -7.99 -16.97
C VAL A 457 7.60 -8.78 -17.18
N TRP A 458 7.63 -10.04 -16.74
CA TRP A 458 8.79 -10.89 -16.97
C TRP A 458 8.70 -11.58 -18.32
N ALA A 459 9.10 -10.88 -19.35
CA ALA A 459 9.14 -11.35 -20.73
C ALA A 459 10.35 -10.78 -21.48
N LYS A 460 10.71 -11.40 -22.61
CA LYS A 460 11.66 -10.82 -23.56
C LYS A 460 10.99 -9.75 -24.44
N ARG A 461 9.76 -10.00 -24.84
CA ARG A 461 8.86 -9.09 -25.55
C ARG A 461 7.42 -9.42 -25.16
N MET A 462 6.57 -8.41 -25.03
CA MET A 462 5.14 -8.59 -24.82
C MET A 462 4.36 -7.45 -25.45
N GLU A 463 3.30 -7.81 -26.17
CA GLU A 463 2.31 -6.89 -26.71
C GLU A 463 0.92 -7.41 -26.37
N ILE A 464 0.05 -6.54 -25.84
CA ILE A 464 -1.29 -6.91 -25.43
C ILE A 464 -2.33 -5.91 -25.90
N TYR A 465 -3.54 -6.40 -26.16
CA TYR A 465 -4.77 -5.61 -26.17
C TYR A 465 -5.48 -5.76 -24.81
N PRO A 466 -5.80 -4.66 -24.10
CA PRO A 466 -6.38 -4.73 -22.77
C PRO A 466 -7.89 -5.06 -22.84
N ALA A 467 -8.24 -6.31 -22.60
CA ALA A 467 -9.60 -6.79 -22.42
C ALA A 467 -9.79 -7.22 -20.95
N ARG A 468 -11.04 -7.37 -20.52
CA ARG A 468 -11.34 -7.83 -19.16
C ARG A 468 -10.91 -9.26 -18.94
N LEU A 469 -10.03 -9.48 -17.95
CA LEU A 469 -9.54 -10.81 -17.60
C LEU A 469 -10.58 -11.58 -16.80
N VAL A 470 -10.84 -12.82 -17.20
CA VAL A 470 -11.69 -13.77 -16.46
C VAL A 470 -10.99 -15.12 -16.43
N THR A 471 -10.92 -15.73 -15.26
CA THR A 471 -10.29 -17.04 -15.09
C THR A 471 -11.23 -18.04 -14.45
N SER A 472 -11.00 -19.33 -14.70
CA SER A 472 -11.58 -20.45 -13.97
C SER A 472 -10.52 -21.54 -13.88
N LEU A 473 -9.60 -21.37 -12.91
CA LEU A 473 -8.45 -22.27 -12.70
C LEU A 473 -8.62 -23.12 -11.45
N ARG A 474 -9.30 -22.58 -10.45
CA ARG A 474 -9.63 -23.27 -9.20
C ARG A 474 -11.13 -23.31 -9.04
N THR A 475 -11.62 -24.42 -8.62
CA THR A 475 -12.98 -24.56 -8.11
C THR A 475 -12.85 -24.87 -6.63
N SER A 476 -13.42 -24.02 -5.79
CA SER A 476 -13.50 -24.26 -4.35
C SER A 476 -14.86 -24.84 -4.00
N ASP A 477 -14.86 -25.96 -3.27
CA ASP A 477 -16.07 -26.41 -2.58
C ASP A 477 -16.44 -25.37 -1.52
N SER A 478 -17.65 -24.83 -1.59
CA SER A 478 -18.24 -24.05 -0.51
C SER A 478 -19.19 -24.93 0.28
N LEU A 479 -18.68 -25.58 1.31
CA LEU A 479 -19.51 -26.29 2.28
C LEU A 479 -20.53 -25.38 2.97
N ALA A 480 -20.26 -24.07 2.97
CA ALA A 480 -21.14 -23.06 3.57
C ALA A 480 -22.41 -22.81 2.75
N ASP A 481 -22.35 -22.96 1.43
CA ASP A 481 -23.48 -22.66 0.53
C ASP A 481 -24.27 -23.91 0.10
N ASN A 482 -23.91 -25.10 0.59
CA ASN A 482 -24.50 -26.39 0.18
C ASN A 482 -24.53 -26.62 -1.35
N GLU A 483 -23.60 -25.98 -2.08
CA GLU A 483 -23.49 -26.09 -3.53
C GLU A 483 -22.48 -27.17 -3.91
N SER A 484 -22.89 -28.06 -4.84
CA SER A 484 -21.94 -29.03 -5.40
C SER A 484 -20.87 -28.30 -6.23
N TYR A 485 -19.63 -28.79 -6.18
CA TYR A 485 -18.51 -28.36 -7.00
C TYR A 485 -18.89 -28.10 -8.47
N PHE A 486 -19.66 -29.02 -9.07
CA PHE A 486 -20.13 -28.91 -10.45
C PHE A 486 -21.05 -27.70 -10.66
N PHE A 487 -21.95 -27.43 -9.71
CA PHE A 487 -22.89 -26.30 -9.83
C PHE A 487 -22.20 -24.95 -9.70
N ALA A 488 -21.20 -24.83 -8.81
CA ALA A 488 -20.37 -23.62 -8.70
C ALA A 488 -19.59 -23.34 -10.01
N GLU A 489 -19.06 -24.40 -10.62
CA GLU A 489 -18.39 -24.30 -11.93
C GLU A 489 -19.36 -23.84 -13.03
N LEU A 490 -20.56 -24.41 -13.10
CA LEU A 490 -21.59 -23.99 -14.07
C LEU A 490 -22.01 -22.53 -13.89
N LYS A 491 -22.16 -22.05 -12.64
CA LYS A 491 -22.42 -20.64 -12.34
C LYS A 491 -21.30 -19.74 -12.88
N ARG A 492 -20.05 -20.15 -12.72
CA ARG A 492 -18.88 -19.42 -13.21
C ARG A 492 -18.90 -19.33 -14.75
N LEU A 493 -19.15 -20.45 -15.43
CA LEU A 493 -19.26 -20.48 -16.89
C LEU A 493 -20.46 -19.66 -17.38
N LYS A 494 -21.61 -19.73 -16.69
CA LYS A 494 -22.78 -18.90 -17.02
C LYS A 494 -22.47 -17.41 -16.88
N LEU A 495 -21.77 -17.00 -15.81
CA LEU A 495 -21.33 -15.61 -15.63
C LEU A 495 -20.46 -15.11 -16.80
N ILE A 496 -19.57 -15.98 -17.32
CA ILE A 496 -18.73 -15.65 -18.48
C ILE A 496 -19.64 -15.42 -19.72
N ILE A 497 -20.59 -16.33 -19.95
CA ILE A 497 -21.53 -16.22 -21.07
C ILE A 497 -22.36 -14.95 -20.96
N ASP A 498 -22.93 -14.67 -19.79
CA ASP A 498 -23.77 -13.47 -19.57
C ASP A 498 -22.99 -12.18 -19.86
N LYS A 499 -21.71 -12.11 -19.48
CA LYS A 499 -20.85 -10.98 -19.79
C LYS A 499 -20.59 -10.81 -21.29
N LEU A 500 -20.34 -11.93 -21.99
CA LEU A 500 -20.17 -11.91 -23.44
C LEU A 500 -21.46 -11.51 -24.15
N GLU A 501 -22.62 -11.98 -23.70
CA GLU A 501 -23.94 -11.58 -24.21
C GLU A 501 -24.23 -10.10 -23.97
N ALA A 502 -23.70 -9.54 -22.87
CA ALA A 502 -23.76 -8.10 -22.59
C ALA A 502 -22.79 -7.27 -23.46
N GLY A 503 -21.97 -7.89 -24.31
CA GLY A 503 -21.03 -7.22 -25.19
C GLY A 503 -19.69 -6.85 -24.54
N GLU A 504 -19.37 -7.41 -23.36
CA GLU A 504 -18.08 -7.19 -22.73
C GLU A 504 -16.95 -7.91 -23.50
N GLU A 505 -15.82 -7.25 -23.66
CA GLU A 505 -14.63 -7.87 -24.27
C GLU A 505 -13.84 -8.63 -23.21
N LEU A 506 -13.80 -9.96 -23.32
CA LEU A 506 -13.16 -10.83 -22.34
C LEU A 506 -11.90 -11.51 -22.91
N PHE A 507 -10.89 -11.65 -22.04
CA PHE A 507 -9.83 -12.63 -22.21
C PHE A 507 -10.01 -13.72 -21.16
N ILE A 508 -10.25 -14.97 -21.61
CA ILE A 508 -10.70 -16.09 -20.79
C ILE A 508 -9.55 -17.09 -20.59
N ILE A 509 -9.29 -17.48 -19.34
CA ILE A 509 -8.31 -18.53 -19.01
C ILE A 509 -9.00 -19.63 -18.21
N LEU A 510 -9.03 -20.84 -18.74
CA LEU A 510 -9.73 -21.98 -18.18
C LEU A 510 -8.77 -23.15 -17.89
N ASP A 511 -8.96 -23.85 -16.78
CA ASP A 511 -8.23 -25.08 -16.46
C ASP A 511 -9.19 -26.21 -16.12
N GLU A 512 -9.28 -27.20 -17.02
CA GLU A 512 -10.13 -28.37 -16.89
C GLU A 512 -11.59 -28.04 -16.52
N ILE A 513 -12.38 -27.66 -17.48
CA ILE A 513 -13.80 -27.37 -17.28
C ILE A 513 -14.63 -28.66 -17.11
N LEU A 514 -15.76 -28.54 -16.40
CA LEU A 514 -16.77 -29.59 -16.16
C LEU A 514 -16.20 -30.82 -15.43
N LYS A 515 -15.39 -30.58 -14.36
CA LYS A 515 -14.74 -31.66 -13.59
C LYS A 515 -15.72 -32.51 -12.79
N GLY A 516 -16.88 -32.01 -12.44
CA GLY A 516 -17.84 -32.66 -11.53
C GLY A 516 -18.88 -33.57 -12.20
N THR A 517 -18.72 -33.95 -13.49
CA THR A 517 -19.65 -34.80 -14.21
C THR A 517 -18.96 -36.02 -14.84
N ASN A 518 -19.75 -36.91 -15.43
CA ASN A 518 -19.19 -38.07 -16.12
C ASN A 518 -18.39 -37.69 -17.36
N SER A 519 -17.48 -38.55 -17.81
CA SER A 519 -16.54 -38.29 -18.90
C SER A 519 -17.21 -37.93 -20.23
N MET A 520 -18.35 -38.55 -20.56
CA MET A 520 -19.09 -38.32 -21.81
C MET A 520 -19.73 -36.92 -21.83
N ASP A 521 -20.38 -36.53 -20.71
CA ASP A 521 -20.99 -35.19 -20.58
C ASP A 521 -19.94 -34.08 -20.50
N LYS A 522 -18.82 -34.33 -19.77
CA LYS A 522 -17.67 -33.45 -19.74
C LYS A 522 -17.17 -33.17 -21.16
N GLN A 523 -16.95 -34.19 -21.94
CA GLN A 523 -16.42 -34.08 -23.30
C GLN A 523 -17.36 -33.31 -24.23
N LYS A 524 -18.65 -33.72 -24.29
CA LYS A 524 -19.66 -33.06 -25.11
C LYS A 524 -19.87 -31.59 -24.67
N GLY A 525 -19.94 -31.34 -23.37
CA GLY A 525 -20.13 -30.03 -22.80
C GLY A 525 -18.96 -29.10 -23.10
N SER A 526 -17.73 -29.57 -22.89
CA SER A 526 -16.51 -28.79 -23.19
C SER A 526 -16.40 -28.40 -24.66
N PHE A 527 -16.70 -29.38 -25.54
CA PHE A 527 -16.68 -29.17 -26.98
C PHE A 527 -17.74 -28.15 -27.43
N ALA A 528 -18.97 -28.25 -26.91
CA ALA A 528 -20.05 -27.32 -27.21
C ALA A 528 -19.73 -25.89 -26.67
N LEU A 529 -19.15 -25.79 -25.46
CA LEU A 529 -18.81 -24.51 -24.84
C LEU A 529 -17.74 -23.76 -25.64
N ILE A 530 -16.66 -24.44 -26.06
CA ILE A 530 -15.62 -23.77 -26.87
C ILE A 530 -16.19 -23.34 -28.23
N LYS A 531 -17.06 -24.15 -28.88
CA LYS A 531 -17.77 -23.71 -30.08
C LYS A 531 -18.62 -22.46 -29.84
N GLN A 532 -19.33 -22.41 -28.71
CA GLN A 532 -20.13 -21.25 -28.33
C GLN A 532 -19.24 -20.02 -28.16
N PHE A 533 -18.11 -20.12 -27.46
CA PHE A 533 -17.16 -19.01 -27.31
C PHE A 533 -16.61 -18.54 -28.66
N MET A 534 -16.33 -19.44 -29.58
CA MET A 534 -15.94 -19.04 -30.94
C MET A 534 -17.01 -18.23 -31.66
N HIS A 535 -18.29 -18.63 -31.53
CA HIS A 535 -19.41 -17.89 -32.12
C HIS A 535 -19.67 -16.55 -31.42
N MET A 536 -19.34 -16.44 -30.13
CA MET A 536 -19.43 -15.19 -29.36
C MET A 536 -18.22 -14.26 -29.56
N ASN A 537 -17.36 -14.57 -30.54
CA ASN A 537 -16.23 -13.74 -30.92
C ASN A 537 -15.31 -13.37 -29.74
N THR A 538 -14.90 -14.35 -28.94
CA THR A 538 -14.04 -14.13 -27.77
C THR A 538 -12.66 -14.81 -27.89
N ASN A 539 -11.74 -14.46 -27.01
CA ASN A 539 -10.38 -14.99 -26.98
C ASN A 539 -10.11 -15.71 -25.66
N GLY A 540 -9.38 -16.81 -25.72
CA GLY A 540 -9.07 -17.53 -24.50
C GLY A 540 -8.00 -18.61 -24.65
N ILE A 541 -7.69 -19.19 -23.49
CA ILE A 541 -6.80 -20.34 -23.33
C ILE A 541 -7.52 -21.36 -22.47
N ILE A 542 -7.48 -22.62 -22.86
CA ILE A 542 -7.99 -23.73 -22.06
C ILE A 542 -6.93 -24.80 -21.91
N ALA A 543 -6.64 -25.22 -20.68
CA ALA A 543 -5.92 -26.46 -20.43
C ALA A 543 -6.88 -27.60 -20.19
N THR A 544 -6.58 -28.78 -20.74
CA THR A 544 -7.44 -29.97 -20.63
C THR A 544 -6.63 -31.24 -20.71
N HIS A 545 -7.21 -32.33 -20.15
CA HIS A 545 -6.75 -33.69 -20.39
C HIS A 545 -7.55 -34.40 -21.51
N ASP A 546 -8.61 -33.77 -22.00
CA ASP A 546 -9.41 -34.31 -23.11
C ASP A 546 -8.74 -34.00 -24.45
N LEU A 547 -8.13 -35.03 -25.03
CA LEU A 547 -7.44 -34.94 -26.32
C LEU A 547 -8.40 -34.66 -27.48
N LEU A 548 -9.68 -35.06 -27.35
CA LEU A 548 -10.66 -34.80 -28.40
C LEU A 548 -11.00 -33.32 -28.55
N LEU A 549 -10.81 -32.50 -27.49
CA LEU A 549 -10.98 -31.06 -27.62
C LEU A 549 -10.00 -30.48 -28.65
N GLY A 550 -8.84 -31.11 -28.82
CA GLY A 550 -7.84 -30.73 -29.84
C GLY A 550 -8.36 -30.85 -31.28
N THR A 551 -9.36 -31.71 -31.56
CA THR A 551 -9.92 -31.83 -32.90
C THR A 551 -10.75 -30.63 -33.33
N LEU A 552 -11.06 -29.70 -32.44
CA LEU A 552 -11.69 -28.42 -32.79
C LEU A 552 -10.88 -27.60 -33.79
N VAL A 553 -9.55 -27.80 -33.86
CA VAL A 553 -8.72 -27.16 -34.89
C VAL A 553 -9.20 -27.48 -36.30
N ASP A 554 -9.75 -28.65 -36.55
CA ASP A 554 -10.27 -29.06 -37.86
C ASP A 554 -11.51 -28.25 -38.25
N SER A 555 -12.33 -27.84 -37.26
CA SER A 555 -13.50 -27.01 -37.47
C SER A 555 -13.15 -25.51 -37.55
N PHE A 556 -12.07 -25.08 -36.90
CA PHE A 556 -11.63 -23.67 -36.81
C PHE A 556 -10.12 -23.52 -37.04
N PRO A 557 -9.59 -23.88 -38.22
CA PRO A 557 -8.13 -24.02 -38.46
C PRO A 557 -7.37 -22.70 -38.36
N GLN A 558 -8.04 -21.55 -38.51
CA GLN A 558 -7.42 -20.24 -38.39
C GLN A 558 -7.57 -19.61 -36.99
N ASN A 559 -8.42 -20.19 -36.14
CA ASN A 559 -8.86 -19.58 -34.89
C ASN A 559 -8.57 -20.42 -33.65
N ILE A 560 -8.13 -21.67 -33.86
CA ILE A 560 -7.72 -22.57 -32.76
C ILE A 560 -6.31 -23.08 -33.03
N ARG A 561 -5.47 -23.04 -32.00
CA ARG A 561 -4.13 -23.68 -32.00
C ARG A 561 -4.03 -24.65 -30.83
N ASN A 562 -3.43 -25.79 -31.12
CA ASN A 562 -3.15 -26.80 -30.11
C ASN A 562 -1.68 -26.73 -29.68
N TYR A 563 -1.49 -26.76 -28.36
CA TYR A 563 -0.20 -26.94 -27.74
C TYR A 563 -0.25 -28.07 -26.71
N CYS A 564 0.91 -28.58 -26.34
CA CYS A 564 1.00 -29.59 -25.31
C CYS A 564 2.20 -29.40 -24.38
N PHE A 565 2.04 -29.92 -23.17
CA PHE A 565 3.12 -30.17 -22.24
C PHE A 565 3.28 -31.68 -22.08
N GLU A 566 4.44 -32.19 -22.47
CA GLU A 566 4.73 -33.61 -22.41
C GLU A 566 5.77 -33.91 -21.34
N ALA A 567 5.68 -35.12 -20.80
CA ALA A 567 6.73 -35.69 -19.99
C ALA A 567 7.57 -36.63 -20.87
N ASP A 568 8.86 -36.55 -20.71
CA ASP A 568 9.82 -37.40 -21.37
C ASP A 568 10.19 -38.56 -20.42
N ILE A 569 10.19 -39.81 -20.94
CA ILE A 569 10.62 -40.97 -20.18
C ILE A 569 12.07 -41.27 -20.58
N THR A 570 13.02 -40.96 -19.67
CA THR A 570 14.44 -41.18 -19.88
C THR A 570 14.96 -42.09 -18.78
N ASN A 571 15.64 -43.19 -19.14
CA ASN A 571 16.20 -44.16 -18.18
C ASN A 571 15.20 -44.70 -17.15
N ASN A 572 13.95 -44.97 -17.57
CA ASN A 572 12.86 -45.38 -16.69
C ASN A 572 12.49 -44.34 -15.61
N GLU A 573 12.80 -43.07 -15.83
CA GLU A 573 12.39 -41.92 -15.03
C GLU A 573 11.54 -40.96 -15.83
N LEU A 574 10.46 -40.47 -15.20
CA LEU A 574 9.61 -39.44 -15.76
C LEU A 574 10.23 -38.06 -15.49
N THR A 575 10.57 -37.37 -16.54
CA THR A 575 11.12 -36.01 -16.49
C THR A 575 10.19 -35.04 -17.19
N PHE A 576 10.09 -33.82 -16.67
CA PHE A 576 9.26 -32.77 -17.25
C PHE A 576 10.17 -31.62 -17.72
N SER A 577 10.13 -31.37 -19.03
CA SER A 577 10.86 -30.22 -19.62
C SER A 577 10.20 -28.88 -19.30
N TYR A 578 8.91 -28.89 -18.96
CA TYR A 578 8.06 -27.70 -18.79
C TYR A 578 8.06 -26.75 -20.02
N GLN A 579 8.50 -27.26 -21.16
CA GLN A 579 8.50 -26.55 -22.44
C GLN A 579 7.21 -26.86 -23.20
N MET A 580 6.53 -25.80 -23.64
CA MET A 580 5.34 -25.91 -24.49
C MET A 580 5.74 -26.34 -25.91
N ARG A 581 5.07 -27.33 -26.45
CA ARG A 581 5.26 -27.89 -27.79
C ARG A 581 4.00 -27.70 -28.64
N ASN A 582 4.14 -27.62 -29.95
CA ASN A 582 3.00 -27.57 -30.87
C ASN A 582 2.32 -28.94 -30.95
N GLY A 583 0.98 -28.95 -31.05
CA GLY A 583 0.17 -30.15 -31.24
C GLY A 583 -0.53 -30.63 -29.97
N VAL A 584 -1.06 -31.86 -30.03
CA VAL A 584 -1.79 -32.52 -28.94
C VAL A 584 -0.87 -33.52 -28.27
N ALA A 585 -0.95 -33.65 -26.94
CA ALA A 585 -0.11 -34.56 -26.17
C ALA A 585 -0.37 -36.02 -26.61
N GLN A 586 0.69 -36.79 -26.81
CA GLN A 586 0.61 -38.18 -27.23
C GLN A 586 0.70 -39.17 -26.05
N ASN A 587 1.38 -38.78 -24.97
CA ASN A 587 1.67 -39.64 -23.83
C ASN A 587 0.91 -39.23 -22.57
N MET A 588 0.02 -40.10 -22.09
CA MET A 588 -0.66 -39.97 -20.80
C MET A 588 0.07 -40.85 -19.77
N ASN A 589 0.94 -40.23 -18.95
CA ASN A 589 1.92 -40.93 -18.12
C ASN A 589 1.37 -41.46 -16.77
N ALA A 590 0.06 -41.43 -16.52
CA ALA A 590 -0.52 -41.86 -15.27
C ALA A 590 -0.27 -43.36 -15.01
N CYS A 591 -0.46 -44.21 -16.03
CA CYS A 591 -0.22 -45.68 -15.93
C CYS A 591 1.25 -45.99 -15.65
N PHE A 592 2.19 -45.25 -16.25
CA PHE A 592 3.62 -45.40 -15.97
C PHE A 592 3.95 -45.08 -14.50
N LEU A 593 3.42 -43.96 -13.97
CA LEU A 593 3.61 -43.61 -12.56
C LEU A 593 2.99 -44.63 -11.60
N MET A 594 1.79 -45.10 -11.87
CA MET A 594 1.14 -46.15 -11.07
C MET A 594 1.99 -47.43 -11.05
N LYS A 595 2.50 -47.87 -12.21
CA LYS A 595 3.39 -49.01 -12.33
C LYS A 595 4.69 -48.82 -11.55
N LYS A 596 5.31 -47.63 -11.65
CA LYS A 596 6.55 -47.30 -10.93
C LYS A 596 6.35 -47.24 -9.41
N MET A 597 5.21 -46.77 -8.95
CA MET A 597 4.85 -46.71 -7.52
C MET A 597 4.34 -48.02 -6.96
N GLY A 598 4.20 -49.05 -7.77
CA GLY A 598 3.68 -50.34 -7.35
C GLY A 598 2.18 -50.36 -6.95
N ILE A 599 1.41 -49.34 -7.42
CA ILE A 599 -0.01 -49.18 -7.08
C ILE A 599 -0.89 -50.14 -7.92
N ALA A 600 -0.50 -50.37 -9.17
CA ALA A 600 -1.20 -51.32 -10.05
C ALA A 600 -0.21 -51.96 -11.01
N VAL A 601 -0.41 -53.28 -11.28
CA VAL A 601 0.27 -53.99 -12.35
C VAL A 601 -0.64 -53.96 -13.58
N ILE A 602 -0.34 -53.02 -14.51
CA ILE A 602 -1.01 -52.97 -15.80
C ILE A 602 -0.12 -53.75 -16.76
N ASN A 603 -0.59 -54.96 -17.14
CA ASN A 603 0.01 -55.72 -18.23
C ASN A 603 -0.58 -55.18 -19.53
N ASP A 604 0.26 -54.74 -20.45
CA ASP A 604 -0.11 -54.29 -21.80
C ASP A 604 -0.68 -55.46 -22.62
#